data_93e5c7974e5bc89d46ce8e4d1f2ac531
#
_entry.id   93e5c7974e5bc89d46ce8e4d1f2ac531
#
_cell.length_a   1.000
_cell.length_b   1.000
_cell.length_c   1.000
_cell.angle_alpha   90.00
_cell.angle_beta   90.00
_cell.angle_gamma   90.00
#
_symmetry.space_group_name_H-M   'P 1'
#
loop_
_entity.id
_entity.type
_entity.pdbx_description
1 polymer ?
#
loop_
_entity_poly.entity_id
_entity_poly.type
_entity_poly.pdbx_seq_one_letter_code
_entity_poly.pdbx_strand_id
1 'polypeptide(L)'
;MNFKSIKAERTTETRDTLALENSGSGNLFETIVALSTRSNQISVELKKELSSKLEEFITPTDSLEEVFENREQIEISKFYERLPKPHSIAIAELREGMLAIEHPAPALPD
;
A
#
# COMPACT_ATOMS: atom_id res chain seq x y z
N MET A 1 -9.69 3.66 4.02
CA MET A 1 -8.49 4.39 4.42
C MET A 1 -7.80 5.00 3.20
N ASN A 2 -7.47 6.26 3.29
CA ASN A 2 -6.93 6.97 2.13
C ASN A 2 -5.40 7.01 2.13
N PHE A 3 -4.79 5.86 1.87
CA PHE A 3 -3.33 5.75 1.82
C PHE A 3 -2.70 6.55 0.67
N LYS A 4 -3.50 6.96 -0.31
CA LYS A 4 -3.01 7.73 -1.46
C LYS A 4 -2.66 9.18 -1.10
N SER A 5 -3.21 9.70 -0.02
CA SER A 5 -2.92 11.06 0.43
C SER A 5 -1.68 11.14 1.31
N ILE A 6 -1.12 10.01 1.68
CA ILE A 6 0.07 9.96 2.53
C ILE A 6 1.31 10.23 1.70
N LYS A 7 2.12 11.17 2.16
CA LYS A 7 3.38 11.49 1.51
C LYS A 7 4.43 10.45 1.87
N ALA A 8 4.88 9.71 0.89
CA ALA A 8 5.93 8.73 1.05
C ALA A 8 6.86 8.79 -0.15
N GLU A 9 8.11 8.42 0.04
CA GLU A 9 9.09 8.42 -1.04
C GLU A 9 8.83 7.27 -2.00
N ARG A 10 8.97 7.55 -3.29
CA ARG A 10 8.83 6.55 -4.35
C ARG A 10 10.02 5.62 -4.45
N THR A 11 11.17 6.11 -4.01
CA THR A 11 12.42 5.35 -4.07
C THR A 11 12.74 4.76 -2.70
N THR A 12 13.55 3.71 -2.72
CA THR A 12 14.04 3.10 -1.48
C THR A 12 14.99 4.08 -0.81
N GLU A 13 14.81 4.29 0.48
CA GLU A 13 15.66 5.16 1.26
C GLU A 13 16.17 4.46 2.50
N THR A 14 17.28 4.95 3.03
CA THR A 14 17.81 4.43 4.28
C THR A 14 16.90 4.83 5.43
N ARG A 15 16.60 3.88 6.29
CA ARG A 15 15.69 4.08 7.42
C ARG A 15 16.44 4.14 8.73
N ASP A 16 15.95 4.99 9.63
CA ASP A 16 16.40 5.02 11.01
C ASP A 16 15.60 3.95 11.78
N THR A 17 16.24 2.83 12.03
CA THR A 17 15.59 1.69 12.68
C THR A 17 15.18 1.98 14.12
N LEU A 18 15.94 2.82 14.82
CA LEU A 18 15.59 3.21 16.18
C LEU A 18 14.32 4.06 16.20
N ALA A 19 14.20 4.99 15.25
CA ALA A 19 13.00 5.80 15.11
C ALA A 19 11.78 4.93 14.78
N LEU A 20 11.94 3.92 13.92
CA LEU A 20 10.87 2.98 13.60
C LEU A 20 10.46 2.17 14.82
N GLU A 21 11.42 1.68 15.58
CA GLU A 21 11.16 0.95 16.82
C GLU A 21 10.35 1.78 17.80
N ASN A 22 10.73 3.03 18.00
CA ASN A 22 10.05 3.94 18.91
C ASN A 22 8.66 4.36 18.40
N SER A 23 8.49 4.48 17.09
CA SER A 23 7.19 4.79 16.49
C SER A 23 6.24 3.60 16.52
N GLY A 24 6.79 2.39 16.60
CA GLY A 24 6.03 1.16 16.66
C GLY A 24 5.76 0.71 18.09
N SER A 25 5.94 -0.57 18.33
CA SER A 25 5.66 -1.20 19.63
C SER A 25 6.80 -1.12 20.63
N GLY A 26 7.93 -0.56 20.25
CA GLY A 26 9.15 -0.63 21.04
C GLY A 26 9.99 -1.88 20.75
N ASN A 27 9.52 -2.74 19.87
CA ASN A 27 10.23 -3.92 19.40
C ASN A 27 10.35 -3.84 17.89
N LEU A 28 11.58 -3.76 17.39
CA LEU A 28 11.83 -3.58 15.98
C LEU A 28 11.30 -4.75 15.14
N PHE A 29 11.51 -5.98 15.59
CA PHE A 29 11.05 -7.15 14.85
C PHE A 29 9.53 -7.19 14.73
N GLU A 30 8.85 -6.90 15.82
CA GLU A 30 7.39 -6.83 15.83
C GLU A 30 6.88 -5.71 14.93
N THR A 31 7.55 -4.56 14.96
CA THR A 31 7.24 -3.43 14.10
C THR A 31 7.39 -3.82 12.63
N ILE A 32 8.45 -4.53 12.27
CA ILE A 32 8.66 -5.00 10.90
C ILE A 32 7.56 -5.96 10.47
N VAL A 33 7.14 -6.87 11.33
CA VAL A 33 6.04 -7.79 11.03
C VAL A 33 4.75 -7.02 10.80
N ALA A 34 4.45 -6.05 11.64
CA ALA A 34 3.27 -5.22 11.50
C ALA A 34 3.30 -4.42 10.19
N LEU A 35 4.45 -3.84 9.84
CA LEU A 35 4.63 -3.11 8.59
C LEU A 35 4.47 -4.03 7.38
N SER A 36 4.96 -5.26 7.46
CA SER A 36 4.79 -6.26 6.39
C SER A 36 3.33 -6.60 6.19
N THR A 37 2.59 -6.79 7.26
CA THR A 37 1.16 -7.07 7.21
C THR A 37 0.41 -5.89 6.57
N ARG A 38 0.73 -4.68 7.00
CA ARG A 38 0.11 -3.47 6.45
C ARG A 38 0.46 -3.30 4.96
N SER A 39 1.71 -3.54 4.58
CA SER A 39 2.15 -3.47 3.19
C SER A 39 1.36 -4.43 2.31
N ASN A 40 1.12 -5.64 2.79
CA ASN A 40 0.31 -6.62 2.06
C ASN A 40 -1.14 -6.16 1.91
N GLN A 41 -1.72 -5.57 2.95
CA GLN A 41 -3.07 -5.00 2.88
C GLN A 41 -3.17 -3.91 1.83
N ILE A 42 -2.20 -3.00 1.82
CA ILE A 42 -2.14 -1.91 0.85
C ILE A 42 -1.98 -2.46 -0.57
N SER A 43 -1.11 -3.44 -0.74
CA SER A 43 -0.87 -4.07 -2.04
C SER A 43 -2.13 -4.73 -2.60
N VAL A 44 -2.85 -5.47 -1.77
CA VAL A 44 -4.11 -6.11 -2.15
C VAL A 44 -5.16 -5.07 -2.53
N GLU A 45 -5.28 -4.03 -1.74
CA GLU A 45 -6.23 -2.94 -1.99
C GLU A 45 -5.93 -2.18 -3.27
N LEU A 46 -4.66 -1.87 -3.53
CA LEU A 46 -4.23 -1.24 -4.76
C LEU A 46 -4.54 -2.10 -5.99
N LYS A 47 -4.26 -3.39 -5.88
CA LYS A 47 -4.52 -4.34 -6.96
C LYS A 47 -6.00 -4.43 -7.28
N LYS A 48 -6.82 -4.49 -6.25
CA LYS A 48 -8.27 -4.54 -6.34
C LYS A 48 -8.82 -3.28 -7.00
N GLU A 49 -8.34 -2.13 -6.55
CA GLU A 49 -8.75 -0.83 -7.07
C GLU A 49 -8.33 -0.67 -8.53
N LEU A 50 -7.10 -1.05 -8.87
CA LEU A 50 -6.62 -1.00 -10.24
C LEU A 50 -7.44 -1.89 -11.16
N SER A 51 -7.71 -3.13 -10.73
CA SER A 51 -8.53 -4.06 -11.51
C SER A 51 -9.93 -3.52 -11.74
N SER A 52 -10.54 -2.94 -10.71
CA SER A 52 -11.85 -2.34 -10.79
C SER A 52 -11.88 -1.16 -11.77
N LYS A 53 -10.86 -0.32 -11.73
CA LYS A 53 -10.73 0.81 -12.64
C LYS A 53 -10.54 0.36 -14.09
N LEU A 54 -9.72 -0.65 -14.31
CA LEU A 54 -9.49 -1.18 -15.65
C LEU A 54 -10.74 -1.84 -16.23
N GLU A 55 -11.53 -2.51 -15.38
CA GLU A 55 -12.78 -3.13 -15.81
C GLU A 55 -13.80 -2.13 -16.35
N GLU A 56 -13.78 -0.91 -15.83
CA GLU A 56 -14.67 0.15 -16.30
C GLU A 56 -14.44 0.49 -17.77
N PHE A 57 -13.27 0.18 -18.31
CA PHE A 57 -12.90 0.47 -19.69
C PHE A 57 -12.95 -0.76 -20.59
N ILE A 58 -13.32 -1.91 -20.05
CA ILE A 58 -13.50 -3.12 -20.85
C ILE A 58 -14.92 -3.13 -21.39
N THR A 59 -15.05 -2.80 -22.68
CA THR A 59 -16.33 -2.93 -23.37
C THR A 59 -16.22 -4.07 -24.36
N PRO A 60 -17.28 -4.85 -24.56
CA PRO A 60 -17.29 -5.97 -25.49
C PRO A 60 -17.46 -5.51 -26.96
N THR A 61 -16.83 -4.42 -27.32
CA THR A 61 -17.01 -3.85 -28.64
C THR A 61 -15.72 -3.72 -29.41
N ASP A 62 -15.89 -3.37 -30.59
CA ASP A 62 -15.07 -3.12 -31.75
C ASP A 62 -13.60 -2.79 -31.45
N SER A 63 -12.74 -3.26 -32.34
CA SER A 63 -11.28 -3.01 -32.32
C SER A 63 -10.90 -1.53 -32.33
N LEU A 64 -11.77 -0.66 -32.82
CA LEU A 64 -11.50 0.79 -32.84
C LEU A 64 -11.60 1.41 -31.45
N GLU A 65 -12.55 0.95 -30.66
CA GLU A 65 -12.71 1.40 -29.28
C GLU A 65 -11.60 0.86 -28.38
N GLU A 66 -11.08 -0.31 -28.68
CA GLU A 66 -9.95 -0.90 -27.96
C GLU A 66 -8.71 0.00 -27.96
N VAL A 67 -8.47 0.72 -29.05
CA VAL A 67 -7.30 1.60 -29.16
C VAL A 67 -7.43 2.79 -28.20
N PHE A 68 -8.62 3.36 -28.07
CA PHE A 68 -8.86 4.46 -27.17
C PHE A 68 -8.85 4.00 -25.71
N GLU A 69 -9.46 2.87 -25.44
CA GLU A 69 -9.48 2.26 -24.12
C GLU A 69 -8.09 1.89 -23.64
N ASN A 70 -7.23 1.43 -24.53
CA ASN A 70 -5.84 1.12 -24.20
C ASN A 70 -5.08 2.34 -23.71
N ARG A 71 -5.35 3.52 -24.26
CA ARG A 71 -4.72 4.75 -23.76
C ARG A 71 -5.12 5.06 -22.33
N GLU A 72 -6.41 4.97 -22.04
CA GLU A 72 -6.92 5.23 -20.70
C GLU A 72 -6.43 4.19 -19.70
N GLN A 73 -6.38 2.93 -20.11
CA GLN A 73 -5.82 1.85 -19.30
C GLN A 73 -4.34 2.08 -18.99
N ILE A 74 -3.57 2.51 -19.99
CA ILE A 74 -2.15 2.83 -19.81
C ILE A 74 -1.99 4.00 -18.85
N GLU A 75 -2.80 5.04 -18.97
CA GLU A 75 -2.74 6.20 -18.07
C GLU A 75 -3.08 5.83 -16.63
N ILE A 76 -4.09 5.01 -16.43
CA ILE A 76 -4.47 4.51 -15.11
C ILE A 76 -3.35 3.65 -14.52
N SER A 77 -2.80 2.74 -15.30
CA SER A 77 -1.69 1.90 -14.85
C SER A 77 -0.49 2.74 -14.45
N LYS A 78 -0.16 3.76 -15.25
CA LYS A 78 0.94 4.69 -14.93
C LYS A 78 0.68 5.45 -13.65
N PHE A 79 -0.55 5.87 -13.42
CA PHE A 79 -0.91 6.57 -12.19
C PHE A 79 -0.63 5.69 -10.96
N TYR A 80 -1.06 4.43 -11.00
CA TYR A 80 -0.83 3.50 -9.89
C TYR A 80 0.65 3.12 -9.74
N GLU A 81 1.38 3.03 -10.85
CA GLU A 81 2.82 2.77 -10.82
C GLU A 81 3.62 3.92 -10.21
N ARG A 82 3.11 5.14 -10.30
CA ARG A 82 3.75 6.32 -9.72
C ARG A 82 3.52 6.48 -8.23
N LEU A 83 2.57 5.73 -7.68
CA LEU A 83 2.35 5.77 -6.24
C LEU A 83 3.56 5.20 -5.50
N PRO A 84 3.83 5.68 -4.29
CA PRO A 84 4.87 5.08 -3.47
C PRO A 84 4.61 3.59 -3.27
N LYS A 85 5.66 2.83 -3.04
CA LYS A 85 5.53 1.40 -2.82
C LYS A 85 4.78 1.13 -1.50
N PRO A 86 4.05 0.00 -1.41
CA PRO A 86 3.25 -0.29 -0.22
C PRO A 86 4.03 -0.21 1.09
N HIS A 87 5.27 -0.70 1.12
CA HIS A 87 6.08 -0.63 2.34
C HIS A 87 6.41 0.81 2.74
N SER A 88 6.65 1.70 1.77
CA SER A 88 6.91 3.11 2.05
C SER A 88 5.68 3.79 2.63
N ILE A 89 4.51 3.47 2.10
CA ILE A 89 3.23 3.99 2.61
C ILE A 89 3.00 3.50 4.04
N ALA A 90 3.23 2.22 4.29
CA ALA A 90 3.06 1.65 5.63
C ALA A 90 3.98 2.31 6.66
N ILE A 91 5.24 2.55 6.30
CA ILE A 91 6.19 3.23 7.19
C ILE A 91 5.75 4.67 7.45
N ALA A 92 5.29 5.38 6.42
CA ALA A 92 4.79 6.74 6.58
C ALA A 92 3.56 6.79 7.48
N GLU A 93 2.63 5.84 7.33
CA GLU A 93 1.47 5.72 8.19
C GLU A 93 1.87 5.51 9.65
N LEU A 94 2.85 4.66 9.88
CA LEU A 94 3.35 4.40 11.25
C LEU A 94 3.94 5.66 11.87
N ARG A 95 4.76 6.38 11.11
CA ARG A 95 5.42 7.59 11.59
C ARG A 95 4.44 8.72 11.88
N GLU A 96 3.34 8.77 11.17
CA GLU A 96 2.29 9.76 11.38
C GLU A 96 1.26 9.36 12.42
N GLY A 97 1.46 8.19 13.05
CA GLY A 97 0.57 7.72 14.10
C GLY A 97 -0.78 7.20 13.58
N MET A 98 -0.86 6.88 12.30
CA MET A 98 -2.08 6.39 11.65
C MET A 98 -2.20 4.88 11.68
N LEU A 99 -1.18 4.19 12.15
CA LEU A 99 -1.12 2.74 12.19
C LEU A 99 -0.97 2.28 13.62
N ALA A 100 -1.91 1.46 14.09
CA ALA A 100 -1.84 0.86 15.42
C ALA A 100 -1.33 -0.57 15.30
N ILE A 101 -0.41 -0.94 16.17
CA ILE A 101 0.08 -2.31 16.26
C ILE A 101 -0.65 -2.98 17.41
N GLU A 102 -1.47 -3.97 17.05
CA GLU A 102 -2.21 -4.73 18.05
C GLU A 102 -1.50 -6.03 18.35
N HIS A 103 -1.39 -6.33 19.62
CA HIS A 103 -0.88 -7.62 20.06
C HIS A 103 -2.03 -8.60 20.17
N PRO A 104 -1.87 -9.81 19.68
CA PRO A 104 -2.88 -10.84 19.94
C PRO A 104 -2.96 -11.05 21.44
N ALA A 105 -4.16 -11.35 21.94
CA ALA A 105 -4.31 -11.69 23.34
C ALA A 105 -3.35 -12.82 23.71
N PRO A 106 -2.62 -12.70 24.82
CA PRO A 106 -1.73 -13.79 25.21
C PRO A 106 -2.51 -15.09 25.38
N ALA A 107 -1.92 -16.18 24.88
CA ALA A 107 -2.52 -17.47 25.05
C ALA A 107 -2.73 -17.73 26.54
N LEU A 108 -3.94 -18.17 26.90
CA LEU A 108 -4.21 -18.49 28.28
C LEU A 108 -3.28 -19.64 28.72
N PRO A 109 -2.67 -19.53 29.88
CA PRO A 109 -1.85 -20.63 30.38
C PRO A 109 -2.75 -21.84 30.64
N ASP A 110 -2.26 -22.97 30.25
CA ASP A 110 -2.98 -24.23 30.47
C ASP A 110 -3.07 -24.57 31.95
#